data_0ae9e07a84c36421e2df7df621a125c3
#
_entry.id   0ae9e07a84c36421e2df7df621a125c3
#
_cell.length_a   1.000
_cell.length_b   1.000
_cell.length_c   1.000
_cell.angle_alpha   90.00
_cell.angle_beta   90.00
_cell.angle_gamma   90.00
#
_symmetry.space_group_name_H-M   'P 1'
#
loop_
_entity.id
_entity.type
_entity.pdbx_description
1 polymer ?
#
loop_
_entity_poly.entity_id
_entity_poly.type
_entity_poly.pdbx_seq_one_letter_code
_entity_poly.pdbx_strand_id
1 'polypeptide(L)'
;MKQSKKSVLGLVAVVALSAPTVASSAVIVLTFEGVGDLNPVGEFYNGDGGPNYGVSFSPETLALVDSDVGGNGNFANEPSSSTVMFFLEADEAILNVAAGFTTGFSFFYSAAEAGTVRVYEGLNGAGALLASLNLAAQFNDRCVGDPTGAYCNWTAIGVAFAGTARSIDFGGAANFIGFDNITFGSDTPGVVPEPGSLALLGLGLVGLAMGRRRARR
;
A
#
# COMPACT_ATOMS: atom_id res chain seq x y z
N MET A 1 -65.25 45.00 -15.64
CA MET A 1 -64.86 43.83 -14.86
C MET A 1 -63.48 43.34 -15.35
N LYS A 2 -62.44 43.51 -14.55
CA LYS A 2 -61.02 43.19 -14.86
C LYS A 2 -60.66 41.95 -14.08
N GLN A 3 -60.48 40.79 -14.71
CA GLN A 3 -60.06 39.55 -14.07
C GLN A 3 -58.56 39.53 -13.89
N SER A 4 -58.10 39.47 -12.65
CA SER A 4 -56.69 39.30 -12.24
C SER A 4 -56.31 37.83 -12.34
N LYS A 5 -55.36 37.52 -13.21
CA LYS A 5 -54.72 36.17 -13.29
C LYS A 5 -53.66 36.07 -12.17
N LYS A 6 -53.92 35.23 -11.17
CA LYS A 6 -52.92 34.90 -10.13
C LYS A 6 -51.99 33.80 -10.71
N SER A 7 -50.71 34.19 -10.91
CA SER A 7 -49.63 33.23 -11.23
C SER A 7 -49.21 32.53 -9.96
N VAL A 8 -49.35 31.21 -9.90
CA VAL A 8 -48.83 30.35 -8.84
C VAL A 8 -47.39 30.00 -9.20
N LEU A 9 -46.44 30.56 -8.50
CA LEU A 9 -45.02 30.21 -8.65
C LEU A 9 -44.75 28.96 -7.81
N GLY A 10 -44.59 27.80 -8.46
CA GLY A 10 -44.26 26.56 -7.78
C GLY A 10 -42.81 26.52 -7.38
N LEU A 11 -42.54 26.53 -6.09
CA LEU A 11 -41.23 26.36 -5.47
C LEU A 11 -40.82 24.89 -5.54
N VAL A 12 -39.89 24.54 -6.43
CA VAL A 12 -39.27 23.21 -6.46
C VAL A 12 -38.17 23.14 -5.46
N ALA A 13 -38.43 22.50 -4.32
CA ALA A 13 -37.37 22.21 -3.33
C ALA A 13 -36.46 21.08 -3.85
N VAL A 14 -35.22 21.41 -4.15
CA VAL A 14 -34.17 20.42 -4.43
C VAL A 14 -33.64 19.92 -3.10
N VAL A 15 -34.03 18.72 -2.69
CA VAL A 15 -33.43 18.02 -1.56
C VAL A 15 -32.10 17.46 -2.01
N ALA A 16 -31.00 18.09 -1.60
CA ALA A 16 -29.66 17.54 -1.77
C ALA A 16 -29.48 16.38 -0.77
N LEU A 17 -29.53 15.13 -1.24
CA LEU A 17 -29.09 13.98 -0.45
C LEU A 17 -27.55 14.06 -0.32
N SER A 18 -27.08 14.49 0.84
CA SER A 18 -25.68 14.31 1.21
C SER A 18 -25.46 12.83 1.58
N ALA A 19 -24.90 12.06 0.66
CA ALA A 19 -24.38 10.72 0.98
C ALA A 19 -23.16 10.89 1.88
N PRO A 20 -22.99 10.08 2.95
CA PRO A 20 -21.78 10.10 3.74
C PRO A 20 -20.61 9.70 2.84
N THR A 21 -19.64 10.57 2.68
CA THR A 21 -18.36 10.23 2.06
C THR A 21 -17.60 9.39 3.06
N VAL A 22 -17.53 8.07 2.84
CA VAL A 22 -16.52 7.23 3.51
C VAL A 22 -15.18 7.73 2.98
N ALA A 23 -14.40 8.37 3.83
CA ALA A 23 -13.01 8.67 3.51
C ALA A 23 -12.30 7.31 3.37
N SER A 24 -12.06 6.87 2.15
CA SER A 24 -11.13 5.77 1.89
C SER A 24 -9.74 6.27 2.24
N SER A 25 -9.09 5.64 3.20
CA SER A 25 -7.65 5.82 3.42
C SER A 25 -6.95 5.58 2.08
N ALA A 26 -6.11 6.51 1.66
CA ALA A 26 -5.33 6.31 0.44
C ALA A 26 -4.44 5.06 0.64
N VAL A 27 -4.42 4.18 -0.35
CA VAL A 27 -3.47 3.07 -0.37
C VAL A 27 -2.09 3.61 -0.65
N ILE A 28 -1.12 3.25 0.19
CA ILE A 28 0.28 3.63 0.06
C ILE A 28 1.06 2.35 -0.28
N VAL A 29 1.88 2.42 -1.31
CA VAL A 29 2.77 1.32 -1.74
C VAL A 29 4.21 1.79 -1.65
N LEU A 30 5.05 1.02 -0.96
CA LEU A 30 6.49 1.26 -0.84
C LEU A 30 7.21 0.28 -1.75
N THR A 31 7.91 0.79 -2.75
CA THR A 31 8.61 0.01 -3.79
C THR A 31 10.13 -0.01 -3.59
N PHE A 32 10.65 0.75 -2.66
CA PHE A 32 12.08 0.92 -2.31
C PHE A 32 12.96 1.55 -3.39
N GLU A 33 12.38 1.84 -4.56
CA GLU A 33 13.10 2.50 -5.64
C GLU A 33 13.65 3.87 -5.23
N GLY A 34 14.94 4.08 -5.54
CA GLY A 34 15.63 5.34 -5.24
C GLY A 34 16.27 5.43 -3.86
N VAL A 35 16.10 4.45 -2.98
CA VAL A 35 16.83 4.39 -1.68
C VAL A 35 18.33 4.18 -1.92
N GLY A 36 18.68 3.33 -2.88
CA GLY A 36 20.05 2.97 -3.21
C GLY A 36 20.52 1.67 -2.57
N ASP A 37 21.50 1.03 -3.21
CA ASP A 37 21.96 -0.29 -2.84
C ASP A 37 22.63 -0.32 -1.47
N LEU A 38 22.23 -1.26 -0.62
CA LEU A 38 22.70 -1.45 0.76
C LEU A 38 22.55 -0.22 1.66
N ASN A 39 21.74 0.75 1.26
CA ASN A 39 21.47 1.91 2.10
C ASN A 39 20.32 1.60 3.08
N PRO A 40 20.39 2.14 4.32
CA PRO A 40 19.28 2.08 5.24
C PRO A 40 18.03 2.73 4.64
N VAL A 41 16.87 2.07 4.73
CA VAL A 41 15.61 2.66 4.34
C VAL A 41 15.26 3.84 5.26
N GLY A 42 15.43 3.68 6.57
CA GLY A 42 15.38 4.74 7.58
C GLY A 42 14.20 5.70 7.40
N GLU A 43 14.50 6.96 7.18
CA GLU A 43 13.53 8.06 7.02
C GLU A 43 13.20 8.38 5.54
N PHE A 44 13.61 7.56 4.58
CA PHE A 44 13.37 7.81 3.16
C PHE A 44 11.88 8.09 2.87
N TYR A 45 10.98 7.29 3.42
CA TYR A 45 9.53 7.46 3.26
C TYR A 45 8.90 8.44 4.25
N ASN A 46 9.71 9.11 5.04
CA ASN A 46 9.33 10.24 5.90
C ASN A 46 9.85 11.58 5.36
N GLY A 47 10.27 11.61 4.09
CA GLY A 47 10.68 12.80 3.36
C GLY A 47 12.18 13.08 3.36
N ASP A 48 13.03 12.17 3.85
CA ASP A 48 14.47 12.28 3.73
C ASP A 48 14.97 11.61 2.45
N GLY A 49 14.97 12.38 1.37
CA GLY A 49 15.39 11.93 0.03
C GLY A 49 14.30 11.24 -0.79
N GLY A 50 13.14 10.94 -0.22
CA GLY A 50 12.02 10.26 -0.87
C GLY A 50 10.66 10.91 -0.58
N PRO A 51 9.56 10.22 -0.89
CA PRO A 51 8.22 10.72 -0.61
C PRO A 51 7.94 10.79 0.89
N ASN A 52 7.12 11.74 1.32
CA ASN A 52 6.70 11.84 2.72
C ASN A 52 5.35 11.15 2.93
N TYR A 53 5.39 9.90 3.37
CA TYR A 53 4.22 9.11 3.76
C TYR A 53 4.10 8.98 5.29
N GLY A 54 5.00 9.58 6.07
CA GLY A 54 5.06 9.45 7.51
C GLY A 54 5.47 8.04 7.97
N VAL A 55 6.28 7.35 7.16
CA VAL A 55 6.77 5.99 7.41
C VAL A 55 8.27 6.02 7.67
N SER A 56 8.69 5.40 8.77
CA SER A 56 10.10 5.24 9.12
C SER A 56 10.45 3.77 9.40
N PHE A 57 11.69 3.41 9.17
CA PHE A 57 12.22 2.07 9.37
C PHE A 57 13.33 2.07 10.38
N SER A 58 13.51 0.94 11.08
CA SER A 58 14.69 0.72 11.91
C SER A 58 15.99 0.71 11.10
N PRO A 59 17.14 1.03 11.70
CA PRO A 59 18.42 1.18 10.98
C PRO A 59 18.89 -0.07 10.25
N GLU A 60 18.53 -1.26 10.74
CA GLU A 60 18.94 -2.55 10.18
C GLU A 60 18.11 -2.98 8.95
N THR A 61 17.10 -2.18 8.58
CA THR A 61 16.32 -2.39 7.38
C THR A 61 16.99 -1.71 6.20
N LEU A 62 17.41 -2.49 5.22
CA LEU A 62 18.18 -2.03 4.07
C LEU A 62 17.41 -2.20 2.77
N ALA A 63 17.70 -1.34 1.79
CA ALA A 63 17.34 -1.57 0.41
C ALA A 63 18.45 -2.36 -0.30
N LEU A 64 18.06 -3.24 -1.21
CA LEU A 64 18.96 -4.07 -2.00
C LEU A 64 18.59 -3.93 -3.47
N VAL A 65 19.53 -3.48 -4.28
CA VAL A 65 19.35 -3.34 -5.74
C VAL A 65 19.81 -4.60 -6.44
N ASP A 66 19.07 -5.01 -7.46
CA ASP A 66 19.40 -6.19 -8.26
C ASP A 66 20.78 -6.06 -8.93
N SER A 67 21.51 -7.18 -8.96
CA SER A 67 22.81 -7.27 -9.62
C SER A 67 22.75 -7.02 -11.13
N ASP A 68 21.65 -7.30 -11.79
CA ASP A 68 21.43 -7.06 -13.21
C ASP A 68 21.45 -5.57 -13.59
N VAL A 69 21.18 -4.68 -12.64
CA VAL A 69 21.28 -3.23 -12.80
C VAL A 69 22.46 -2.62 -12.02
N GLY A 70 23.38 -3.46 -11.54
CA GLY A 70 24.62 -3.05 -10.92
C GLY A 70 24.62 -2.98 -9.39
N GLY A 71 23.62 -3.55 -8.74
CA GLY A 71 23.55 -3.72 -7.28
C GLY A 71 24.20 -5.01 -6.79
N ASN A 72 23.89 -5.39 -5.57
CA ASN A 72 24.40 -6.59 -4.90
C ASN A 72 23.32 -7.68 -4.70
N GLY A 73 22.08 -7.45 -5.16
CA GLY A 73 20.99 -8.37 -5.01
C GLY A 73 21.11 -9.60 -5.91
N ASN A 74 20.72 -10.75 -5.37
CA ASN A 74 20.67 -12.03 -6.08
C ASN A 74 19.23 -12.53 -6.26
N PHE A 75 18.34 -11.63 -6.63
CA PHE A 75 16.93 -11.93 -6.89
C PHE A 75 16.57 -11.66 -8.34
N ALA A 76 15.42 -12.13 -8.78
CA ALA A 76 14.86 -11.88 -10.10
C ALA A 76 13.35 -11.96 -10.06
N ASN A 77 12.68 -11.37 -11.05
CA ASN A 77 11.22 -11.29 -11.17
C ASN A 77 10.55 -10.57 -10.01
N GLU A 78 11.24 -9.62 -9.39
CA GLU A 78 10.70 -8.77 -8.35
C GLU A 78 9.46 -7.99 -8.83
N PRO A 79 8.46 -7.76 -7.96
CA PRO A 79 7.19 -7.14 -8.33
C PRO A 79 7.28 -5.66 -8.74
N SER A 80 8.24 -4.92 -8.18
CA SER A 80 8.63 -3.59 -8.66
C SER A 80 10.08 -3.59 -9.11
N SER A 81 10.40 -2.76 -10.11
CA SER A 81 11.68 -2.84 -10.79
C SER A 81 12.85 -2.54 -9.87
N SER A 82 13.74 -3.51 -9.75
CA SER A 82 15.12 -3.49 -9.35
C SER A 82 15.49 -3.28 -7.88
N THR A 83 14.58 -2.94 -6.97
CA THR A 83 14.94 -2.71 -5.56
C THR A 83 13.98 -3.37 -4.60
N VAL A 84 14.50 -4.12 -3.64
CA VAL A 84 13.70 -4.78 -2.59
C VAL A 84 14.19 -4.36 -1.21
N MET A 85 13.40 -4.62 -0.18
CA MET A 85 13.78 -4.45 1.21
C MET A 85 14.23 -5.78 1.81
N PHE A 86 15.25 -5.75 2.64
CA PHE A 86 15.65 -6.85 3.51
C PHE A 86 16.19 -6.32 4.85
N PHE A 87 16.56 -7.19 5.77
CA PHE A 87 17.11 -6.81 7.05
C PHE A 87 18.22 -7.78 7.47
N LEU A 88 19.19 -7.27 8.23
CA LEU A 88 20.34 -8.05 8.70
C LEU A 88 20.14 -8.62 10.11
N GLU A 89 19.38 -7.93 10.97
CA GLU A 89 19.08 -8.34 12.33
C GLU A 89 17.59 -8.48 12.53
N ALA A 90 17.12 -9.68 12.90
CA ALA A 90 15.68 -10.00 12.96
C ALA A 90 14.92 -9.22 14.04
N ASP A 91 15.60 -8.91 15.16
CA ASP A 91 14.97 -8.23 16.30
C ASP A 91 14.77 -6.72 16.08
N GLU A 92 15.35 -6.17 15.01
CA GLU A 92 15.33 -4.75 14.71
C GLU A 92 14.66 -4.41 13.37
N ALA A 93 13.99 -5.36 12.74
CA ALA A 93 13.29 -5.16 11.46
C ALA A 93 11.90 -4.56 11.66
N ILE A 94 11.83 -3.31 12.10
CA ILE A 94 10.58 -2.63 12.44
C ILE A 94 10.32 -1.46 11.49
N LEU A 95 9.08 -1.39 11.03
CA LEU A 95 8.51 -0.26 10.31
C LEU A 95 7.51 0.46 11.22
N ASN A 96 7.56 1.78 11.27
CA ASN A 96 6.65 2.63 12.00
C ASN A 96 5.85 3.55 11.08
N VAL A 97 4.56 3.72 11.39
CA VAL A 97 3.64 4.67 10.76
C VAL A 97 3.03 5.51 11.87
N ALA A 98 3.55 6.71 12.13
CA ALA A 98 3.17 7.52 13.28
C ALA A 98 1.66 7.88 13.28
N ALA A 99 1.10 8.21 12.11
CA ALA A 99 -0.34 8.50 11.95
C ALA A 99 -1.21 7.24 12.07
N GLY A 100 -0.61 6.06 11.89
CA GLY A 100 -1.31 4.79 11.79
C GLY A 100 -2.02 4.57 10.46
N PHE A 101 -2.43 3.34 10.23
CA PHE A 101 -3.21 2.91 9.08
C PHE A 101 -4.27 1.87 9.49
N THR A 102 -5.28 1.69 8.66
CA THR A 102 -6.42 0.80 8.93
C THR A 102 -6.68 -0.12 7.76
N THR A 103 -7.64 -1.03 7.91
CA THR A 103 -8.20 -1.92 6.89
C THR A 103 -7.35 -3.11 6.53
N GLY A 104 -6.07 -2.94 6.19
CA GLY A 104 -5.24 -4.06 5.78
C GLY A 104 -3.78 -3.67 5.62
N PHE A 105 -2.96 -4.72 5.52
CA PHE A 105 -1.52 -4.66 5.27
C PHE A 105 -1.14 -5.84 4.37
N SER A 106 -0.31 -5.59 3.39
CA SER A 106 0.11 -6.61 2.43
C SER A 106 1.45 -6.28 1.80
N PHE A 107 2.08 -7.28 1.20
CA PHE A 107 3.37 -7.15 0.51
C PHE A 107 3.62 -8.38 -0.37
N PHE A 108 4.63 -8.28 -1.22
CA PHE A 108 5.25 -9.46 -1.83
C PHE A 108 6.49 -9.85 -1.04
N TYR A 109 6.78 -11.15 -0.99
CA TYR A 109 8.01 -11.65 -0.38
C TYR A 109 8.60 -12.80 -1.17
N SER A 110 9.93 -12.94 -1.08
CA SER A 110 10.68 -14.10 -1.48
C SER A 110 11.56 -14.54 -0.32
N ALA A 111 11.53 -15.82 0.05
CA ALA A 111 12.12 -16.31 1.29
C ALA A 111 12.85 -17.63 1.12
N ALA A 112 14.10 -17.72 1.57
CA ALA A 112 14.85 -18.98 1.70
C ALA A 112 14.50 -19.74 2.99
N GLU A 113 14.06 -19.02 4.03
CA GLU A 113 13.65 -19.55 5.32
C GLU A 113 12.27 -19.05 5.71
N ALA A 114 11.58 -19.80 6.57
CA ALA A 114 10.28 -19.38 7.07
C ALA A 114 10.41 -18.18 8.03
N GLY A 115 9.45 -17.26 7.97
CA GLY A 115 9.40 -16.08 8.81
C GLY A 115 7.98 -15.76 9.30
N THR A 116 7.87 -14.72 10.10
CA THR A 116 6.57 -14.21 10.57
C THR A 116 6.60 -12.69 10.57
N VAL A 117 5.59 -12.06 10.00
CA VAL A 117 5.37 -10.61 10.07
C VAL A 117 4.19 -10.33 10.98
N ARG A 118 4.35 -9.35 11.88
CA ARG A 118 3.36 -9.00 12.90
C ARG A 118 2.96 -7.54 12.79
N VAL A 119 1.68 -7.27 12.97
CA VAL A 119 1.06 -5.93 12.90
C VAL A 119 0.62 -5.52 14.29
N TYR A 120 1.06 -4.34 14.76
CA TYR A 120 0.80 -3.87 16.12
C TYR A 120 0.07 -2.52 16.14
N GLU A 121 -0.73 -2.31 17.20
CA GLU A 121 -1.46 -1.07 17.45
C GLU A 121 -0.55 0.11 17.81
N GLY A 122 0.54 -0.15 18.51
CA GLY A 122 1.53 0.86 18.94
C GLY A 122 2.73 0.94 18.01
N LEU A 123 3.60 1.91 18.27
CA LEU A 123 4.90 2.04 17.61
C LEU A 123 5.87 0.99 18.16
N ASN A 124 6.92 0.68 17.39
CA ASN A 124 8.04 -0.19 17.78
C ASN A 124 7.61 -1.59 18.26
N GLY A 125 6.63 -2.19 17.61
CA GLY A 125 6.13 -3.52 17.97
C GLY A 125 5.36 -3.56 19.29
N ALA A 126 4.93 -2.42 19.82
CA ALA A 126 4.23 -2.34 21.10
C ALA A 126 2.70 -2.34 20.94
N GLY A 127 2.00 -2.57 22.06
CA GLY A 127 0.54 -2.59 22.10
C GLY A 127 -0.07 -3.93 21.71
N ALA A 128 -1.32 -3.90 21.29
CA ALA A 128 -2.04 -5.11 20.91
C ALA A 128 -1.54 -5.64 19.55
N LEU A 129 -1.38 -6.96 19.43
CA LEU A 129 -1.16 -7.63 18.16
C LEU A 129 -2.49 -7.65 17.39
N LEU A 130 -2.53 -6.98 16.25
CA LEU A 130 -3.72 -6.89 15.40
C LEU A 130 -3.78 -8.01 14.37
N ALA A 131 -2.62 -8.41 13.83
CA ALA A 131 -2.53 -9.48 12.84
C ALA A 131 -1.14 -10.12 12.81
N SER A 132 -1.06 -11.34 12.25
CA SER A 132 0.18 -12.06 12.02
C SER A 132 0.11 -12.80 10.69
N LEU A 133 1.21 -12.76 9.94
CA LEU A 133 1.39 -13.39 8.63
C LEU A 133 2.55 -14.37 8.72
N ASN A 134 2.32 -15.64 8.39
CA ASN A 134 3.35 -16.66 8.33
C ASN A 134 3.89 -16.76 6.90
N LEU A 135 5.19 -16.61 6.74
CA LEU A 135 5.91 -16.68 5.48
C LEU A 135 6.51 -18.07 5.34
N ALA A 136 6.11 -18.79 4.28
CA ALA A 136 6.72 -20.08 3.95
C ALA A 136 8.02 -19.86 3.19
N ALA A 137 9.01 -20.71 3.41
CA ALA A 137 10.18 -20.78 2.54
C ALA A 137 9.76 -21.21 1.13
N GLN A 138 10.26 -20.50 0.12
CA GLN A 138 9.94 -20.74 -1.30
C GLN A 138 11.14 -20.48 -2.21
N PHE A 139 12.33 -20.59 -1.65
CA PHE A 139 13.58 -20.36 -2.34
C PHE A 139 13.68 -21.20 -3.62
N ASN A 140 14.15 -20.56 -4.68
CA ASN A 140 14.45 -21.23 -5.94
C ASN A 140 15.84 -20.81 -6.41
N ASP A 141 16.80 -21.67 -6.21
CA ASP A 141 18.17 -21.51 -6.69
C ASP A 141 18.21 -21.71 -8.21
N ARG A 142 18.46 -20.66 -8.97
CA ARG A 142 18.51 -20.54 -10.43
C ARG A 142 17.20 -20.05 -11.05
N CYS A 143 17.10 -18.73 -11.15
CA CYS A 143 16.02 -18.09 -11.84
C CYS A 143 16.07 -18.33 -13.36
N VAL A 144 14.93 -18.58 -13.96
CA VAL A 144 14.85 -18.75 -15.42
C VAL A 144 15.07 -17.38 -16.08
N GLY A 145 16.14 -17.28 -16.88
CA GLY A 145 16.50 -16.05 -17.58
C GLY A 145 17.50 -15.17 -16.82
N ASP A 146 17.74 -15.46 -15.55
CA ASP A 146 18.75 -14.80 -14.73
C ASP A 146 19.58 -15.85 -13.97
N PRO A 147 20.78 -16.21 -14.46
CA PRO A 147 21.61 -17.23 -13.82
C PRO A 147 22.26 -16.76 -12.52
N THR A 148 22.23 -15.47 -12.20
CA THR A 148 22.75 -14.89 -10.95
C THR A 148 21.69 -14.79 -9.87
N GLY A 149 20.40 -14.76 -10.25
CA GLY A 149 19.28 -14.72 -9.33
C GLY A 149 19.06 -16.05 -8.60
N ALA A 150 18.69 -15.95 -7.34
CA ALA A 150 18.37 -17.09 -6.48
C ALA A 150 16.96 -16.96 -5.88
N TYR A 151 16.52 -15.76 -5.55
CA TYR A 151 15.19 -15.45 -5.04
C TYR A 151 14.27 -15.06 -6.19
N CYS A 152 13.62 -16.06 -6.83
CA CYS A 152 12.83 -15.87 -8.05
C CYS A 152 11.31 -15.95 -7.83
N ASN A 153 10.90 -16.48 -6.69
CA ASN A 153 9.50 -16.73 -6.39
C ASN A 153 8.97 -15.65 -5.44
N TRP A 154 8.17 -14.75 -5.96
CA TRP A 154 7.52 -13.70 -5.18
C TRP A 154 6.07 -14.08 -4.92
N THR A 155 5.72 -14.20 -3.64
CA THR A 155 4.36 -14.51 -3.21
C THR A 155 3.70 -13.26 -2.62
N ALA A 156 2.52 -12.95 -3.14
CA ALA A 156 1.64 -11.96 -2.54
C ALA A 156 1.02 -12.49 -1.25
N ILE A 157 1.11 -11.73 -0.17
CA ILE A 157 0.46 -12.07 1.10
C ILE A 157 -0.10 -10.80 1.73
N GLY A 158 -1.23 -10.92 2.42
CA GLY A 158 -1.83 -9.81 3.11
C GLY A 158 -2.83 -10.25 4.16
N VAL A 159 -3.25 -9.30 4.98
CA VAL A 159 -4.21 -9.50 6.06
C VAL A 159 -5.05 -8.26 6.27
N ALA A 160 -6.36 -8.46 6.39
CA ALA A 160 -7.27 -7.44 6.89
C ALA A 160 -7.34 -7.50 8.42
N PHE A 161 -7.46 -6.36 9.06
CA PHE A 161 -7.60 -6.26 10.52
C PHE A 161 -8.54 -5.11 10.90
N ALA A 162 -9.05 -5.16 12.13
CA ALA A 162 -9.81 -4.07 12.74
C ALA A 162 -8.89 -3.23 13.64
N GLY A 163 -9.19 -1.93 13.74
CA GLY A 163 -8.39 -0.99 14.54
C GLY A 163 -7.38 -0.21 13.72
N THR A 164 -6.45 0.45 14.41
CA THR A 164 -5.40 1.27 13.80
C THR A 164 -4.04 0.65 14.13
N ALA A 165 -3.33 0.20 13.11
CA ALA A 165 -1.96 -0.26 13.22
C ALA A 165 -0.99 0.91 13.14
N ARG A 166 0.14 0.82 13.87
CA ARG A 166 1.20 1.83 13.88
C ARG A 166 2.60 1.27 13.68
N SER A 167 2.78 -0.03 13.83
CA SER A 167 4.05 -0.65 13.47
C SER A 167 3.90 -2.05 12.93
N ILE A 168 4.89 -2.44 12.15
CA ILE A 168 5.06 -3.76 11.58
C ILE A 168 6.42 -4.28 12.05
N ASP A 169 6.43 -5.48 12.59
CA ASP A 169 7.62 -6.24 12.91
C ASP A 169 7.79 -7.33 11.84
N PHE A 170 8.88 -7.23 11.08
CA PHE A 170 9.25 -8.19 10.04
C PHE A 170 10.10 -9.34 10.57
N GLY A 171 10.05 -9.59 11.87
CA GLY A 171 10.79 -10.64 12.54
C GLY A 171 10.80 -11.96 11.76
N GLY A 172 11.92 -12.67 11.79
CA GLY A 172 12.09 -13.89 11.03
C GLY A 172 13.56 -14.21 10.77
N ALA A 173 13.85 -14.89 9.66
CA ALA A 173 15.20 -15.21 9.26
C ALA A 173 15.88 -13.98 8.64
N ALA A 174 16.69 -13.28 9.41
CA ALA A 174 17.50 -12.17 8.92
C ALA A 174 18.36 -12.60 7.73
N ASN A 175 18.46 -11.75 6.71
CA ASN A 175 19.22 -11.98 5.48
C ASN A 175 18.72 -13.15 4.58
N PHE A 176 17.51 -13.68 4.85
CA PHE A 176 16.93 -14.79 4.09
C PHE A 176 15.55 -14.48 3.51
N ILE A 177 15.06 -13.25 3.68
CA ILE A 177 13.77 -12.83 3.17
C ILE A 177 13.89 -11.45 2.54
N GLY A 178 13.46 -11.34 1.28
CA GLY A 178 13.26 -10.06 0.58
C GLY A 178 11.78 -9.69 0.57
N PHE A 179 11.49 -8.39 0.65
CA PHE A 179 10.15 -7.81 0.65
C PHE A 179 10.03 -6.74 -0.41
N ASP A 180 8.88 -6.69 -1.08
CA ASP A 180 8.60 -5.66 -2.08
C ASP A 180 7.12 -5.25 -2.06
N ASN A 181 6.82 -4.06 -2.60
CA ASN A 181 5.47 -3.49 -2.70
C ASN A 181 4.71 -3.54 -1.36
N ILE A 182 5.37 -3.12 -0.28
CA ILE A 182 4.72 -3.01 1.03
C ILE A 182 3.56 -2.03 0.93
N THR A 183 2.35 -2.53 1.23
CA THR A 183 1.10 -1.84 0.96
C THR A 183 0.31 -1.64 2.26
N PHE A 184 -0.05 -0.39 2.55
CA PHE A 184 -0.93 -0.01 3.65
C PHE A 184 -2.33 0.29 3.14
N GLY A 185 -3.35 -0.09 3.91
CA GLY A 185 -4.75 0.17 3.59
C GLY A 185 -5.39 -0.87 2.68
N SER A 186 -4.67 -1.95 2.33
CA SER A 186 -5.14 -3.07 1.52
C SER A 186 -4.55 -4.39 2.01
N ASP A 187 -5.33 -5.46 1.95
CA ASP A 187 -4.89 -6.85 2.16
C ASP A 187 -4.36 -7.53 0.88
N THR A 188 -4.26 -6.77 -0.21
CA THR A 188 -3.71 -7.21 -1.50
C THR A 188 -2.61 -6.25 -1.95
N PRO A 189 -1.37 -6.73 -2.19
CA PRO A 189 -0.24 -5.85 -2.51
C PRO A 189 -0.41 -5.17 -3.88
N GLY A 190 0.08 -3.93 -3.98
CA GLY A 190 0.12 -3.18 -5.22
C GLY A 190 -1.24 -2.79 -5.79
N VAL A 191 -2.33 -3.12 -5.11
CA VAL A 191 -3.67 -2.67 -5.51
C VAL A 191 -3.89 -1.28 -4.95
N VAL A 192 -3.86 -0.29 -5.84
CA VAL A 192 -4.37 1.04 -5.55
C VAL A 192 -5.89 0.97 -5.77
N PRO A 193 -6.75 1.06 -4.73
CA PRO A 193 -8.19 1.17 -4.95
C PRO A 193 -8.42 2.40 -5.84
N GLU A 194 -9.10 2.19 -6.94
CA GLU A 194 -9.43 3.30 -7.84
C GLU A 194 -10.15 4.38 -7.02
N PRO A 195 -9.64 5.63 -6.99
CA PRO A 195 -10.31 6.69 -6.27
C PRO A 195 -11.76 6.74 -6.71
N GLY A 196 -12.69 6.99 -5.79
CA GLY A 196 -14.12 7.16 -6.13
C GLY A 196 -14.41 8.21 -7.23
N SER A 197 -13.36 8.81 -7.80
CA SER A 197 -13.36 9.65 -9.00
C SER A 197 -13.99 8.97 -10.22
N LEU A 198 -13.81 7.65 -10.42
CA LEU A 198 -14.51 6.95 -11.51
C LEU A 198 -16.01 6.82 -11.23
N ALA A 199 -16.41 6.59 -9.99
CA ALA A 199 -17.82 6.62 -9.60
C ALA A 199 -18.42 8.02 -9.76
N LEU A 200 -17.67 9.07 -9.36
CA LEU A 200 -18.07 10.48 -9.55
C LEU A 200 -18.11 10.87 -11.03
N LEU A 201 -17.16 10.43 -11.84
CA LEU A 201 -17.16 10.62 -13.28
C LEU A 201 -18.38 9.92 -13.93
N GLY A 202 -18.67 8.69 -13.54
CA GLY A 202 -19.83 7.96 -13.98
C GLY A 202 -21.15 8.67 -13.63
N LEU A 203 -21.28 9.13 -12.39
CA LEU A 203 -22.46 9.92 -11.95
C LEU A 203 -22.54 11.27 -12.68
N GLY A 204 -21.42 11.93 -12.91
CA GLY A 204 -21.35 13.17 -13.70
C GLY A 204 -21.83 12.99 -15.14
N LEU A 205 -21.40 11.92 -15.79
CA LEU A 205 -21.82 11.59 -17.16
C LEU A 205 -23.33 11.24 -17.24
N VAL A 206 -23.84 10.52 -16.26
CA VAL A 206 -25.28 10.22 -16.15
C VAL A 206 -26.08 11.51 -15.95
N GLY A 207 -25.62 12.40 -15.08
CA GLY A 207 -26.23 13.71 -14.84
C GLY A 207 -26.29 14.57 -16.11
N LEU A 208 -25.18 14.63 -16.87
CA LEU A 208 -25.12 15.32 -18.16
C LEU A 208 -26.06 14.71 -19.22
N ALA A 209 -26.15 13.39 -19.28
CA ALA A 209 -27.06 12.70 -20.22
C ALA A 209 -28.52 12.99 -19.90
N MET A 210 -28.90 13.03 -18.62
CA MET A 210 -30.26 13.39 -18.19
C MET A 210 -30.59 14.86 -18.43
N GLY A 211 -29.64 15.76 -18.20
CA GLY A 211 -29.78 17.20 -18.46
C GLY A 211 -30.03 17.50 -19.97
N ARG A 212 -29.29 16.83 -20.85
CA ARG A 212 -29.48 16.96 -22.32
C ARG A 212 -30.84 16.47 -22.80
N ARG A 213 -31.43 15.44 -22.18
CA ARG A 213 -32.77 14.95 -22.52
C ARG A 213 -33.88 15.93 -22.13
N ARG A 214 -33.71 16.69 -21.04
CA ARG A 214 -34.67 17.73 -20.62
C ARG A 214 -34.62 18.98 -21.49
N ALA A 215 -33.46 19.36 -22.00
CA ALA A 215 -33.27 20.55 -22.85
C ALA A 215 -33.82 20.37 -24.30
N ARG A 216 -34.17 19.14 -24.69
CA ARG A 216 -34.72 18.80 -26.04
C ARG A 216 -36.25 18.59 -26.06
N ARG A 217 -36.92 18.80 -24.93
CA ARG A 217 -38.38 18.84 -24.80
C ARG A 217 -38.85 20.25 -24.47
#